data_5bf21251586b449015a82bd5f76bb03b
#
_entry.id   5bf21251586b449015a82bd5f76bb03b
#
_cell.length_a   1.000
_cell.length_b   1.000
_cell.length_c   1.000
_cell.angle_alpha   90.00
_cell.angle_beta   90.00
_cell.angle_gamma   90.00
#
_symmetry.space_group_name_H-M   'P 1'
#
loop_
_entity.id
_entity.type
_entity.pdbx_description
1 polymer ?
#
loop_
_entity_poly.entity_id
_entity_poly.type
_entity_poly.pdbx_seq_one_letter_code
_entity_poly.pdbx_strand_id
1 'polypeptide(L)'
;MDMTPQTWPDWYDGRHINEVLFCQQFLDKHPMKCVRGRLFTVDGLIEDEGQIGNLILEEISGVLTSGLSKVVTNLLASIKLQAYSPPLPIETDRIHVANGTYFMNGSFTADKSYCNNRLTVAYNPDAPTPKKWLQFLSELLQPEDIPTLQEFLGYCLLPTTKGQKMLMLIGKGGEGKSRIGLVIRSLLGDSMNTTSIQKVENNRFSRADLENKLLMVDDDMDMSALPKTNYIKSIVTSECKMDMERKGVQSYQSQLYVRFLCFGNGALTALHDKSDGFFRRQIVLTTKDRPAGRVDDPFLVDKLLREKEGIFLWCLDGLHRLIGNNYQFSISGKARENMETVKRSSNNVIEFLQSEGYIRFRADSEASSKAIYEAYTRWCDDNAQKPMSANRVSSELAQNERLYNVEATNNVHAGGKRVRGFVGIEVVNPLPY
;
A
#
# COMPACT_ATOMS: atom_id res chain seq x y z
N MET A 1 -55.31 31.08 -31.06
CA MET A 1 -54.30 30.23 -30.43
C MET A 1 -53.04 31.04 -30.32
N ASP A 2 -52.79 31.66 -29.20
CA ASP A 2 -51.57 32.36 -28.91
C ASP A 2 -50.44 31.32 -28.79
N MET A 3 -49.62 31.24 -29.86
CA MET A 3 -48.38 30.50 -29.74
C MET A 3 -47.41 31.39 -28.97
N THR A 4 -47.28 31.10 -27.69
CA THR A 4 -46.10 31.60 -26.94
C THR A 4 -44.86 31.22 -27.72
N PRO A 5 -43.95 32.14 -28.03
CA PRO A 5 -42.73 31.78 -28.72
C PRO A 5 -41.97 30.72 -27.91
N GLN A 6 -41.69 29.60 -28.56
CA GLN A 6 -40.87 28.53 -27.95
C GLN A 6 -39.47 29.13 -27.71
N THR A 7 -39.20 29.48 -26.44
CA THR A 7 -37.90 30.01 -26.04
C THR A 7 -36.91 28.85 -25.95
N TRP A 8 -36.10 28.73 -26.97
CA TRP A 8 -34.98 27.77 -26.95
C TRP A 8 -33.89 28.22 -25.98
N PRO A 9 -33.12 27.28 -25.39
CA PRO A 9 -31.89 27.64 -24.70
C PRO A 9 -30.91 28.40 -25.64
N ASP A 10 -30.14 29.31 -25.10
CA ASP A 10 -29.21 30.14 -25.88
C ASP A 10 -28.19 29.33 -26.73
N TRP A 11 -27.90 28.10 -26.30
CA TRP A 11 -27.01 27.21 -27.03
C TRP A 11 -27.71 26.44 -28.18
N TYR A 12 -29.00 26.63 -28.44
CA TYR A 12 -29.74 25.96 -29.50
C TYR A 12 -30.54 26.94 -30.36
N ASP A 13 -30.30 26.90 -31.66
CA ASP A 13 -30.94 27.82 -32.65
C ASP A 13 -32.22 27.24 -33.29
N GLY A 14 -32.71 26.10 -32.86
CA GLY A 14 -33.81 25.35 -33.45
C GLY A 14 -33.38 24.30 -34.46
N ARG A 15 -32.09 24.24 -34.81
CA ARG A 15 -31.51 23.24 -35.74
C ARG A 15 -30.18 22.69 -35.27
N HIS A 16 -29.32 23.54 -34.70
CA HIS A 16 -27.96 23.17 -34.34
C HIS A 16 -27.67 23.54 -32.89
N ILE A 17 -26.79 22.77 -32.29
CA ILE A 17 -26.23 23.06 -30.94
C ILE A 17 -24.96 23.91 -31.18
N ASN A 18 -24.88 25.04 -30.51
CA ASN A 18 -23.63 25.76 -30.32
C ASN A 18 -22.87 25.02 -29.18
N GLU A 19 -21.97 24.11 -29.58
CA GLU A 19 -21.21 23.27 -28.64
C GLU A 19 -20.39 24.09 -27.63
N VAL A 20 -19.81 25.21 -28.06
CA VAL A 20 -19.00 26.08 -27.18
C VAL A 20 -19.88 26.66 -26.05
N LEU A 21 -21.01 27.23 -26.44
CA LEU A 21 -21.93 27.88 -25.51
C LEU A 21 -22.61 26.84 -24.58
N PHE A 22 -22.97 25.67 -25.15
CA PHE A 22 -23.50 24.56 -24.36
C PHE A 22 -22.49 24.13 -23.29
N CYS A 23 -21.24 23.84 -23.68
CA CYS A 23 -20.22 23.39 -22.74
C CYS A 23 -19.90 24.45 -21.68
N GLN A 24 -19.92 25.73 -22.03
CA GLN A 24 -19.70 26.83 -21.09
C GLN A 24 -20.81 26.85 -20.03
N GLN A 25 -22.09 26.89 -20.46
CA GLN A 25 -23.24 26.90 -19.54
C GLN A 25 -23.31 25.60 -18.71
N PHE A 26 -22.99 24.46 -19.33
CA PHE A 26 -22.95 23.18 -18.62
C PHE A 26 -21.88 23.18 -17.52
N LEU A 27 -20.67 23.68 -17.80
CA LEU A 27 -19.58 23.78 -16.82
C LEU A 27 -19.84 24.84 -15.73
N ASP A 28 -20.58 25.90 -16.04
CA ASP A 28 -21.01 26.87 -15.03
C ASP A 28 -22.01 26.23 -14.04
N LYS A 29 -22.92 25.37 -14.54
CA LYS A 29 -23.89 24.64 -13.73
C LYS A 29 -23.27 23.42 -13.02
N HIS A 30 -22.35 22.74 -13.67
CA HIS A 30 -21.66 21.55 -13.20
C HIS A 30 -20.14 21.75 -13.23
N PRO A 31 -19.57 22.50 -12.27
CA PRO A 31 -18.13 22.80 -12.29
C PRO A 31 -17.27 21.54 -12.19
N MET A 32 -16.41 21.32 -13.18
CA MET A 32 -15.51 20.17 -13.22
C MET A 32 -14.18 20.50 -13.92
N LYS A 33 -13.18 19.68 -13.67
CA LYS A 33 -11.87 19.72 -14.34
C LYS A 33 -11.59 18.40 -15.02
N CYS A 34 -11.03 18.45 -16.22
CA CYS A 34 -10.56 17.29 -16.94
C CYS A 34 -9.04 17.16 -16.83
N VAL A 35 -8.58 16.18 -16.09
CA VAL A 35 -7.16 15.87 -15.92
C VAL A 35 -6.85 14.53 -16.57
N ARG A 36 -5.99 14.53 -17.59
CA ARG A 36 -5.64 13.32 -18.36
C ARG A 36 -6.86 12.52 -18.84
N GLY A 37 -7.88 13.24 -19.33
CA GLY A 37 -9.10 12.65 -19.86
C GLY A 37 -10.11 12.17 -18.80
N ARG A 38 -9.82 12.31 -17.51
CA ARG A 38 -10.71 11.96 -16.38
C ARG A 38 -11.31 13.24 -15.78
N LEU A 39 -12.60 13.19 -15.47
CA LEU A 39 -13.33 14.33 -14.91
C LEU A 39 -13.29 14.32 -13.40
N PHE A 40 -13.07 15.50 -12.82
CA PHE A 40 -13.02 15.74 -11.38
C PHE A 40 -14.03 16.85 -11.03
N THR A 41 -14.78 16.65 -9.96
CA THR A 41 -15.50 17.69 -9.26
C THR A 41 -14.75 18.06 -7.96
N VAL A 42 -15.27 19.01 -7.21
CA VAL A 42 -14.76 19.29 -5.85
C VAL A 42 -14.99 18.12 -4.89
N ASP A 43 -15.89 17.20 -5.21
CA ASP A 43 -16.15 15.98 -4.42
C ASP A 43 -15.27 14.80 -4.80
N GLY A 44 -14.41 14.97 -5.81
CA GLY A 44 -13.41 13.98 -6.22
C GLY A 44 -13.53 13.58 -7.68
N LEU A 45 -12.90 12.45 -8.01
CA LEU A 45 -12.92 11.86 -9.34
C LEU A 45 -14.30 11.28 -9.66
N ILE A 46 -14.78 11.55 -10.87
CA ILE A 46 -15.97 10.88 -11.42
C ILE A 46 -15.51 9.54 -12.02
N GLU A 47 -15.82 8.44 -11.33
CA GLU A 47 -15.44 7.08 -11.77
C GLU A 47 -16.32 6.59 -12.93
N ASP A 48 -17.61 6.95 -12.95
CA ASP A 48 -18.56 6.60 -14.01
C ASP A 48 -18.95 7.85 -14.83
N GLU A 49 -18.34 7.98 -16.01
CA GLU A 49 -18.68 9.07 -16.93
C GLU A 49 -20.11 8.99 -17.49
N GLY A 50 -20.79 7.86 -17.34
CA GLY A 50 -22.20 7.72 -17.68
C GLY A 50 -23.09 8.70 -16.89
N GLN A 51 -22.68 9.08 -15.68
CA GLN A 51 -23.38 10.10 -14.89
C GLN A 51 -23.39 11.46 -15.62
N ILE A 52 -22.25 11.85 -16.20
CA ILE A 52 -22.16 13.10 -16.98
C ILE A 52 -22.94 12.98 -18.28
N GLY A 53 -22.88 11.81 -18.94
CA GLY A 53 -23.70 11.53 -20.12
C GLY A 53 -25.19 11.69 -19.84
N ASN A 54 -25.67 11.25 -18.69
CA ASN A 54 -27.07 11.43 -18.26
C ASN A 54 -27.42 12.90 -17.99
N LEU A 55 -26.55 13.67 -17.33
CA LEU A 55 -26.75 15.11 -17.14
C LEU A 55 -26.83 15.85 -18.50
N ILE A 56 -25.96 15.51 -19.44
CA ILE A 56 -26.03 16.08 -20.80
C ILE A 56 -27.34 15.68 -21.47
N LEU A 57 -27.75 14.42 -21.36
CA LEU A 57 -29.00 13.93 -21.94
C LEU A 57 -30.21 14.67 -21.37
N GLU A 58 -30.26 14.92 -20.08
CA GLU A 58 -31.33 15.72 -19.44
C GLU A 58 -31.42 17.12 -20.03
N GLU A 59 -30.29 17.82 -20.21
CA GLU A 59 -30.27 19.17 -20.76
C GLU A 59 -30.76 19.22 -22.23
N ILE A 60 -30.36 18.23 -23.06
CA ILE A 60 -30.70 18.26 -24.50
C ILE A 60 -32.05 17.61 -24.82
N SER A 61 -32.67 16.85 -23.94
CA SER A 61 -33.92 16.13 -24.17
C SER A 61 -35.12 17.09 -24.40
N GLY A 62 -35.02 18.32 -23.92
CA GLY A 62 -36.04 19.35 -24.13
C GLY A 62 -36.10 19.91 -25.56
N VAL A 63 -35.01 19.71 -26.34
CA VAL A 63 -34.86 20.31 -27.68
C VAL A 63 -34.58 19.29 -28.78
N LEU A 64 -34.05 18.11 -28.46
CA LEU A 64 -33.71 17.06 -29.40
C LEU A 64 -34.52 15.78 -29.11
N THR A 65 -35.07 15.18 -30.17
CA THR A 65 -35.85 13.94 -30.06
C THR A 65 -35.20 12.73 -30.72
N SER A 66 -34.05 12.91 -31.41
CA SER A 66 -33.34 11.83 -32.10
C SER A 66 -31.83 12.08 -32.16
N GLY A 67 -31.05 11.03 -32.42
CA GLY A 67 -29.60 11.12 -32.51
C GLY A 67 -28.87 11.39 -31.18
N LEU A 68 -29.56 11.26 -30.05
CA LEU A 68 -29.14 11.68 -28.72
C LEU A 68 -27.79 11.06 -28.31
N SER A 69 -27.61 9.75 -28.54
CA SER A 69 -26.37 9.07 -28.14
C SER A 69 -25.11 9.67 -28.77
N LYS A 70 -25.19 10.00 -30.09
CA LYS A 70 -24.07 10.64 -30.80
C LYS A 70 -23.81 12.06 -30.29
N VAL A 71 -24.88 12.82 -30.04
CA VAL A 71 -24.80 14.19 -29.52
C VAL A 71 -24.18 14.18 -28.11
N VAL A 72 -24.66 13.31 -27.21
CA VAL A 72 -24.10 13.16 -25.85
C VAL A 72 -22.61 12.83 -25.91
N THR A 73 -22.21 11.89 -26.77
CA THR A 73 -20.79 11.51 -26.91
C THR A 73 -19.93 12.69 -27.38
N ASN A 74 -20.39 13.46 -28.37
CA ASN A 74 -19.67 14.61 -28.87
C ASN A 74 -19.59 15.74 -27.83
N LEU A 75 -20.70 16.05 -27.17
CA LEU A 75 -20.72 17.08 -26.12
C LEU A 75 -19.85 16.72 -24.94
N LEU A 76 -19.84 15.43 -24.50
CA LEU A 76 -18.93 14.95 -23.46
C LEU A 76 -17.47 15.14 -23.86
N ALA A 77 -17.11 14.83 -25.11
CA ALA A 77 -15.77 15.06 -25.60
C ALA A 77 -15.40 16.54 -25.61
N SER A 78 -16.33 17.42 -26.02
CA SER A 78 -16.14 18.89 -26.05
C SER A 78 -16.05 19.46 -24.63
N ILE A 79 -16.84 18.97 -23.68
CA ILE A 79 -16.75 19.31 -22.24
C ILE A 79 -15.36 18.96 -21.70
N LYS A 80 -14.84 17.75 -22.00
CA LYS A 80 -13.49 17.36 -21.56
C LYS A 80 -12.40 18.27 -22.08
N LEU A 81 -12.51 18.73 -23.33
CA LEU A 81 -11.57 19.68 -23.91
C LEU A 81 -11.66 21.05 -23.23
N GLN A 82 -12.87 21.55 -22.98
CA GLN A 82 -13.08 22.86 -22.39
C GLN A 82 -12.74 22.90 -20.90
N ALA A 83 -12.99 21.79 -20.19
CA ALA A 83 -12.65 21.60 -18.76
C ALA A 83 -11.18 21.22 -18.55
N TYR A 84 -10.33 21.23 -19.60
CA TYR A 84 -8.93 20.81 -19.47
C TYR A 84 -8.23 21.51 -18.30
N SER A 85 -7.50 20.72 -17.53
CA SER A 85 -6.67 21.19 -16.41
C SER A 85 -5.36 20.38 -16.35
N PRO A 86 -4.25 21.04 -15.99
CA PRO A 86 -3.04 20.30 -15.65
C PRO A 86 -3.30 19.35 -14.45
N PRO A 87 -2.41 18.37 -14.22
CA PRO A 87 -2.50 17.49 -13.07
C PRO A 87 -2.67 18.26 -11.76
N LEU A 88 -3.59 17.80 -10.93
CA LEU A 88 -3.81 18.39 -9.60
C LEU A 88 -2.58 18.18 -8.71
N PRO A 89 -2.25 19.14 -7.85
CA PRO A 89 -1.09 19.04 -6.97
C PRO A 89 -1.26 17.88 -5.98
N ILE A 90 -0.13 17.30 -5.54
CA ILE A 90 -0.08 16.35 -4.41
C ILE A 90 0.12 17.19 -3.16
N GLU A 91 -0.93 17.31 -2.34
CA GLU A 91 -0.93 18.16 -1.15
C GLU A 91 -0.68 17.31 0.10
N THR A 92 0.45 17.52 0.77
CA THR A 92 0.88 16.74 1.95
C THR A 92 0.70 17.48 3.28
N ASP A 93 0.15 18.70 3.23
CA ASP A 93 -0.09 19.58 4.37
C ASP A 93 -1.57 19.61 4.80
N ARG A 94 -2.44 18.87 4.10
CA ARG A 94 -3.88 18.85 4.34
C ARG A 94 -4.54 17.54 3.95
N ILE A 95 -5.74 17.33 4.49
CA ILE A 95 -6.61 16.19 4.19
C ILE A 95 -7.96 16.76 3.71
N HIS A 96 -8.35 16.39 2.49
CA HIS A 96 -9.67 16.73 1.97
C HIS A 96 -10.69 15.72 2.47
N VAL A 97 -11.59 16.16 3.33
CA VAL A 97 -12.67 15.35 3.92
C VAL A 97 -14.03 15.67 3.26
N ALA A 98 -15.05 14.88 3.53
CA ALA A 98 -16.35 15.01 2.89
C ALA A 98 -16.98 16.40 3.06
N ASN A 99 -16.76 17.07 4.19
CA ASN A 99 -17.35 18.38 4.53
C ASN A 99 -16.35 19.56 4.45
N GLY A 100 -15.14 19.37 3.85
CA GLY A 100 -14.20 20.48 3.73
C GLY A 100 -12.75 20.05 3.62
N THR A 101 -11.85 20.82 4.23
CA THR A 101 -10.41 20.58 4.24
C THR A 101 -9.84 20.77 5.65
N TYR A 102 -9.19 19.74 6.15
CA TYR A 102 -8.44 19.74 7.41
C TYR A 102 -6.97 19.95 7.12
N PHE A 103 -6.35 20.93 7.76
CA PHE A 103 -4.93 21.23 7.62
C PHE A 103 -4.11 20.60 8.75
N MET A 104 -2.88 20.20 8.44
CA MET A 104 -2.00 19.54 9.41
C MET A 104 -1.55 20.44 10.57
N ASN A 105 -1.84 21.75 10.51
CA ASN A 105 -1.69 22.68 11.65
C ASN A 105 -2.90 22.66 12.61
N GLY A 106 -3.90 21.81 12.36
CA GLY A 106 -5.10 21.66 13.17
C GLY A 106 -6.29 22.55 12.76
N SER A 107 -6.13 23.44 11.76
CA SER A 107 -7.23 24.26 11.27
C SER A 107 -8.13 23.49 10.30
N PHE A 108 -9.39 23.93 10.16
CA PHE A 108 -10.38 23.37 9.25
C PHE A 108 -11.12 24.47 8.51
N THR A 109 -11.45 24.24 7.24
CA THR A 109 -12.38 25.05 6.46
C THR A 109 -13.44 24.16 5.80
N ALA A 110 -14.66 24.64 5.72
CA ALA A 110 -15.74 23.95 5.00
C ALA A 110 -15.60 24.09 3.47
N ASP A 111 -14.68 24.93 3.00
CA ASP A 111 -14.44 25.11 1.58
C ASP A 111 -13.85 23.85 0.96
N LYS A 112 -14.41 23.46 -0.18
CA LYS A 112 -13.94 22.33 -0.96
C LYS A 112 -13.17 22.83 -2.19
N SER A 113 -11.99 22.28 -2.39
CA SER A 113 -11.16 22.48 -3.58
C SER A 113 -11.02 21.19 -4.38
N TYR A 114 -10.67 21.31 -5.66
CA TYR A 114 -10.32 20.14 -6.47
C TYR A 114 -9.08 19.46 -5.90
N CYS A 115 -9.16 18.15 -5.72
CA CYS A 115 -8.09 17.35 -5.14
C CYS A 115 -8.04 15.94 -5.74
N ASN A 116 -6.89 15.28 -5.61
CA ASN A 116 -6.73 13.88 -6.03
C ASN A 116 -7.43 12.90 -5.08
N ASN A 117 -7.54 13.26 -3.81
CA ASN A 117 -8.03 12.39 -2.75
C ASN A 117 -8.99 13.15 -1.85
N ARG A 118 -10.30 12.91 -2.02
CA ARG A 118 -11.31 13.34 -1.05
C ARG A 118 -11.80 12.13 -0.29
N LEU A 119 -11.68 12.19 1.03
CA LEU A 119 -12.17 11.16 1.93
C LEU A 119 -13.69 11.22 2.05
N THR A 120 -14.32 10.08 2.28
CA THR A 120 -15.78 9.96 2.45
C THR A 120 -16.25 10.19 3.87
N VAL A 121 -15.33 10.42 4.81
CA VAL A 121 -15.61 10.77 6.20
C VAL A 121 -15.64 12.30 6.36
N ALA A 122 -16.60 12.81 7.16
CA ALA A 122 -16.62 14.19 7.60
C ALA A 122 -15.64 14.41 8.76
N TYR A 123 -15.01 15.58 8.81
CA TYR A 123 -14.32 16.03 10.00
C TYR A 123 -15.34 16.59 11.00
N ASN A 124 -15.38 16.01 12.18
CA ASN A 124 -16.19 16.41 13.30
C ASN A 124 -15.30 16.41 14.56
N PRO A 125 -14.85 17.57 15.04
CA PRO A 125 -13.98 17.66 16.21
C PRO A 125 -14.63 17.14 17.50
N ASP A 126 -15.96 17.13 17.56
CA ASP A 126 -16.78 16.70 18.70
C ASP A 126 -17.22 15.24 18.58
N ALA A 127 -16.71 14.50 17.59
CA ALA A 127 -17.06 13.10 17.41
C ALA A 127 -16.70 12.27 18.66
N PRO A 128 -17.58 11.40 19.13
CA PRO A 128 -17.33 10.61 20.33
C PRO A 128 -16.17 9.63 20.14
N THR A 129 -15.48 9.34 21.24
CA THR A 129 -14.45 8.29 21.28
C THR A 129 -15.00 6.98 20.72
N PRO A 130 -14.33 6.33 19.75
CA PRO A 130 -14.83 5.14 19.05
C PRO A 130 -14.66 3.88 19.91
N LYS A 131 -15.53 3.70 20.91
CA LYS A 131 -15.41 2.65 21.95
C LYS A 131 -15.43 1.24 21.38
N LYS A 132 -16.28 0.97 20.39
CA LYS A 132 -16.36 -0.36 19.75
C LYS A 132 -15.12 -0.67 18.92
N TRP A 133 -14.61 0.32 18.21
CA TRP A 133 -13.33 0.20 17.50
C TRP A 133 -12.18 -0.12 18.44
N LEU A 134 -12.03 0.63 19.53
CA LEU A 134 -10.98 0.41 20.52
C LEU A 134 -11.11 -0.96 21.21
N GLN A 135 -12.33 -1.36 21.53
CA GLN A 135 -12.60 -2.70 22.04
C GLN A 135 -12.18 -3.77 21.03
N PHE A 136 -12.62 -3.65 19.78
CA PHE A 136 -12.25 -4.57 18.71
C PHE A 136 -10.72 -4.69 18.54
N LEU A 137 -10.00 -3.56 18.53
CA LEU A 137 -8.54 -3.58 18.43
C LEU A 137 -7.88 -4.24 19.65
N SER A 138 -8.39 -4.00 20.85
CA SER A 138 -7.86 -4.62 22.08
C SER A 138 -8.04 -6.14 22.11
N GLU A 139 -9.10 -6.64 21.46
CA GLU A 139 -9.33 -8.08 21.29
C GLU A 139 -8.46 -8.69 20.19
N LEU A 140 -8.11 -7.91 19.15
CA LEU A 140 -7.38 -8.36 17.98
C LEU A 140 -5.86 -8.31 18.16
N LEU A 141 -5.32 -7.26 18.79
CA LEU A 141 -3.89 -6.95 18.85
C LEU A 141 -3.37 -6.88 20.28
N GLN A 142 -2.06 -7.07 20.43
CA GLN A 142 -1.39 -6.73 21.68
C GLN A 142 -1.48 -5.23 21.93
N PRO A 143 -1.64 -4.78 23.18
CA PRO A 143 -1.79 -3.35 23.50
C PRO A 143 -0.66 -2.49 22.94
N GLU A 144 0.58 -2.98 22.95
CA GLU A 144 1.76 -2.29 22.46
C GLU A 144 1.81 -2.14 20.92
N ASP A 145 1.03 -2.93 20.18
CA ASP A 145 0.95 -2.87 18.71
C ASP A 145 -0.12 -1.88 18.21
N ILE A 146 -1.09 -1.53 19.05
CA ILE A 146 -2.19 -0.62 18.70
C ILE A 146 -1.67 0.77 18.29
N PRO A 147 -0.70 1.40 18.98
CA PRO A 147 -0.13 2.66 18.54
C PRO A 147 0.53 2.59 17.17
N THR A 148 1.21 1.49 16.84
CA THR A 148 1.82 1.27 15.52
C THR A 148 0.75 1.21 14.42
N LEU A 149 -0.35 0.47 14.65
CA LEU A 149 -1.47 0.40 13.71
C LEU A 149 -2.14 1.77 13.56
N GLN A 150 -2.34 2.50 14.65
CA GLN A 150 -2.93 3.85 14.65
C GLN A 150 -2.11 4.81 13.78
N GLU A 151 -0.80 4.84 13.97
CA GLU A 151 0.12 5.64 13.17
C GLU A 151 0.06 5.24 11.70
N PHE A 152 0.01 3.93 11.39
CA PHE A 152 -0.04 3.46 10.01
C PHE A 152 -1.36 3.84 9.33
N LEU A 153 -2.51 3.68 9.98
CA LEU A 153 -3.79 4.10 9.42
C LEU A 153 -3.89 5.62 9.29
N GLY A 154 -3.33 6.37 10.23
CA GLY A 154 -3.17 7.81 10.11
C GLY A 154 -2.27 8.22 8.94
N TYR A 155 -1.14 7.54 8.76
CA TYR A 155 -0.23 7.74 7.62
C TYR A 155 -0.94 7.54 6.26
N CYS A 156 -1.95 6.68 6.21
CA CYS A 156 -2.77 6.45 5.02
C CYS A 156 -3.73 7.61 4.69
N LEU A 157 -3.87 8.62 5.52
CA LEU A 157 -4.73 9.78 5.25
C LEU A 157 -4.06 10.85 4.37
N LEU A 158 -2.72 10.85 4.25
CA LEU A 158 -1.95 11.83 3.47
C LEU A 158 -1.27 11.19 2.24
N PRO A 159 -1.15 11.90 1.12
CA PRO A 159 -0.45 11.42 -0.08
C PRO A 159 1.08 11.55 0.06
N THR A 160 1.69 10.83 0.99
CA THR A 160 3.14 10.90 1.27
C THR A 160 3.75 9.51 1.43
N THR A 161 5.03 9.37 1.06
CA THR A 161 5.83 8.15 1.26
C THR A 161 6.94 8.31 2.29
N LYS A 162 6.97 9.43 3.02
CA LYS A 162 8.06 9.75 3.98
C LYS A 162 8.28 8.68 5.05
N GLY A 163 7.24 7.98 5.47
CA GLY A 163 7.36 6.88 6.44
C GLY A 163 8.00 5.61 5.87
N GLN A 164 8.06 5.46 4.54
CA GLN A 164 8.70 4.35 3.82
C GLN A 164 8.34 2.97 4.37
N LYS A 165 7.09 2.77 4.78
CA LYS A 165 6.61 1.53 5.40
C LYS A 165 5.34 1.02 4.72
N MET A 166 5.26 -0.31 4.64
CA MET A 166 4.05 -1.08 4.44
C MET A 166 3.75 -1.86 5.72
N LEU A 167 2.49 -2.22 5.94
CA LEU A 167 2.07 -2.98 7.11
C LEU A 167 1.52 -4.35 6.69
N MET A 168 2.03 -5.38 7.35
CA MET A 168 1.52 -6.74 7.29
C MET A 168 0.89 -7.11 8.62
N LEU A 169 -0.36 -7.56 8.61
CA LEU A 169 -1.05 -8.08 9.77
C LEU A 169 -1.29 -9.57 9.59
N ILE A 170 -0.58 -10.37 10.36
CA ILE A 170 -0.52 -11.83 10.22
C ILE A 170 -1.30 -12.50 11.35
N GLY A 171 -2.09 -13.51 10.99
CA GLY A 171 -2.86 -14.32 11.95
C GLY A 171 -3.07 -15.73 11.44
N LYS A 172 -3.83 -16.52 12.20
CA LYS A 172 -4.15 -17.93 11.87
C LYS A 172 -5.39 -18.08 11.00
N GLY A 173 -6.18 -17.00 10.86
CA GLY A 173 -7.48 -16.97 10.17
C GLY A 173 -8.66 -16.86 11.14
N GLY A 174 -9.68 -16.09 10.75
CA GLY A 174 -10.92 -15.93 11.56
C GLY A 174 -10.83 -14.95 12.73
N GLU A 175 -9.73 -14.22 12.93
CA GLU A 175 -9.59 -13.23 14.01
C GLU A 175 -10.33 -11.93 13.75
N GLY A 176 -10.60 -11.62 12.47
CA GLY A 176 -11.30 -10.41 12.05
C GLY A 176 -10.43 -9.32 11.40
N LYS A 177 -9.22 -9.63 10.93
CA LYS A 177 -8.30 -8.68 10.27
C LYS A 177 -8.96 -7.88 9.15
N SER A 178 -9.72 -8.53 8.28
CA SER A 178 -10.43 -7.90 7.15
C SER A 178 -11.41 -6.80 7.57
N ARG A 179 -11.87 -6.79 8.85
CA ARG A 179 -12.73 -5.71 9.36
C ARG A 179 -12.01 -4.36 9.38
N ILE A 180 -10.69 -4.36 9.60
CA ILE A 180 -9.86 -3.15 9.49
C ILE A 180 -9.94 -2.60 8.06
N GLY A 181 -9.80 -3.46 7.04
CA GLY A 181 -9.90 -3.08 5.64
C GLY A 181 -11.26 -2.45 5.30
N LEU A 182 -12.36 -3.00 5.80
CA LEU A 182 -13.71 -2.46 5.58
C LEU A 182 -13.91 -1.10 6.27
N VAL A 183 -13.42 -0.94 7.48
CA VAL A 183 -13.50 0.33 8.22
C VAL A 183 -12.69 1.41 7.51
N ILE A 184 -11.43 1.14 7.15
CA ILE A 184 -10.59 2.15 6.50
C ILE A 184 -11.12 2.50 5.09
N ARG A 185 -11.75 1.55 4.38
CA ARG A 185 -12.45 1.84 3.13
C ARG A 185 -13.57 2.85 3.33
N SER A 186 -14.32 2.77 4.43
CA SER A 186 -15.39 3.73 4.73
C SER A 186 -14.89 5.15 5.03
N LEU A 187 -13.60 5.30 5.35
CA LEU A 187 -12.96 6.60 5.51
C LEU A 187 -12.38 7.12 4.18
N LEU A 188 -11.68 6.25 3.45
CA LEU A 188 -10.90 6.63 2.26
C LEU A 188 -11.73 6.64 0.97
N GLY A 189 -12.84 5.89 0.91
CA GLY A 189 -13.66 5.75 -0.29
C GLY A 189 -12.82 5.30 -1.49
N ASP A 190 -12.95 6.01 -2.62
CA ASP A 190 -12.25 5.73 -3.87
C ASP A 190 -10.74 6.01 -3.82
N SER A 191 -10.25 6.64 -2.75
CA SER A 191 -8.81 6.77 -2.50
C SER A 191 -8.15 5.45 -2.05
N MET A 192 -8.92 4.36 -1.91
CA MET A 192 -8.45 3.02 -1.59
C MET A 192 -8.65 2.06 -2.76
N ASN A 193 -7.66 1.19 -3.00
CA ASN A 193 -7.72 0.07 -3.95
C ASN A 193 -7.67 -1.26 -3.20
N THR A 194 -8.29 -2.31 -3.73
CA THR A 194 -8.18 -3.69 -3.22
C THR A 194 -7.71 -4.59 -4.35
N THR A 195 -6.54 -5.16 -4.18
CA THR A 195 -5.93 -6.10 -5.14
C THR A 195 -4.85 -6.90 -4.42
N SER A 196 -4.31 -7.95 -5.07
CA SER A 196 -3.19 -8.67 -4.48
C SER A 196 -1.86 -7.97 -4.74
N ILE A 197 -0.96 -8.01 -3.76
CA ILE A 197 0.39 -7.44 -3.87
C ILE A 197 1.21 -8.11 -4.98
N GLN A 198 0.96 -9.39 -5.27
CA GLN A 198 1.56 -10.11 -6.39
C GLN A 198 1.17 -9.52 -7.75
N LYS A 199 -0.10 -9.09 -7.91
CA LYS A 199 -0.55 -8.40 -9.12
C LYS A 199 0.16 -7.07 -9.30
N VAL A 200 0.35 -6.32 -8.21
CA VAL A 200 1.10 -5.05 -8.25
C VAL A 200 2.54 -5.28 -8.71
N GLU A 201 3.24 -6.30 -8.21
CA GLU A 201 4.61 -6.60 -8.62
C GLU A 201 4.69 -7.05 -10.09
N ASN A 202 3.75 -7.90 -10.54
CA ASN A 202 3.87 -8.61 -11.82
C ASN A 202 3.10 -7.96 -12.97
N ASN A 203 2.16 -7.06 -12.72
CA ASN A 203 1.28 -6.50 -13.74
C ASN A 203 1.34 -4.97 -13.77
N ARG A 204 1.80 -4.42 -14.91
CA ARG A 204 1.91 -2.99 -15.15
C ARG A 204 0.57 -2.23 -15.08
N PHE A 205 -0.52 -2.86 -15.52
CA PHE A 205 -1.86 -2.25 -15.46
C PHE A 205 -2.35 -2.14 -14.01
N SER A 206 -2.14 -3.17 -13.19
CA SER A 206 -2.46 -3.11 -11.76
C SER A 206 -1.67 -2.03 -11.02
N ARG A 207 -0.45 -1.71 -11.45
CA ARG A 207 0.30 -0.56 -10.94
C ARG A 207 -0.33 0.76 -11.32
N ALA A 208 -0.81 0.89 -12.56
CA ALA A 208 -1.49 2.12 -13.01
C ALA A 208 -2.82 2.37 -12.28
N ASP A 209 -3.49 1.33 -11.79
CA ASP A 209 -4.70 1.45 -10.98
C ASP A 209 -4.43 2.02 -9.58
N LEU A 210 -3.17 2.09 -9.17
CA LEU A 210 -2.74 2.70 -7.89
C LEU A 210 -2.50 4.21 -8.00
N GLU A 211 -2.61 4.79 -9.20
CA GLU A 211 -2.50 6.24 -9.36
C GLU A 211 -3.60 6.96 -8.57
N ASN A 212 -3.22 7.97 -7.81
CA ASN A 212 -4.08 8.72 -6.90
C ASN A 212 -4.77 7.88 -5.82
N LYS A 213 -4.22 6.71 -5.47
CA LYS A 213 -4.70 5.93 -4.32
C LYS A 213 -3.82 6.20 -3.11
N LEU A 214 -4.45 6.33 -1.94
CA LEU A 214 -3.78 6.51 -0.65
C LEU A 214 -3.39 5.16 -0.04
N LEU A 215 -4.19 4.14 -0.26
CA LEU A 215 -4.02 2.82 0.32
C LEU A 215 -4.39 1.73 -0.68
N MET A 216 -3.59 0.69 -0.73
CA MET A 216 -3.93 -0.59 -1.34
C MET A 216 -4.00 -1.66 -0.26
N VAL A 217 -5.10 -2.41 -0.24
CA VAL A 217 -5.30 -3.53 0.68
C VAL A 217 -5.25 -4.84 -0.07
N ASP A 218 -4.42 -5.76 0.42
CA ASP A 218 -4.42 -7.17 0.06
C ASP A 218 -5.07 -7.95 1.22
N ASP A 219 -6.31 -8.38 1.05
CA ASP A 219 -7.11 -8.97 2.12
C ASP A 219 -6.79 -10.45 2.40
N ASP A 220 -6.13 -11.11 1.47
CA ASP A 220 -5.71 -12.52 1.60
C ASP A 220 -4.36 -12.73 0.89
N MET A 221 -3.33 -12.09 1.46
CA MET A 221 -1.99 -12.14 0.89
C MET A 221 -1.43 -13.56 0.95
N ASP A 222 -1.05 -14.09 -0.20
CA ASP A 222 -0.27 -15.32 -0.27
C ASP A 222 1.15 -15.06 0.25
N MET A 223 1.44 -15.62 1.42
CA MET A 223 2.72 -15.45 2.12
C MET A 223 3.91 -16.03 1.35
N SER A 224 3.67 -17.00 0.46
CA SER A 224 4.73 -17.74 -0.27
C SER A 224 5.08 -17.13 -1.64
N ALA A 225 4.34 -16.15 -2.14
CA ALA A 225 4.27 -15.85 -3.58
C ALA A 225 5.01 -14.59 -4.05
N LEU A 226 5.94 -14.02 -3.27
CA LEU A 226 6.70 -12.82 -3.68
C LEU A 226 8.19 -13.12 -3.97
N PRO A 227 8.52 -13.79 -5.10
CA PRO A 227 9.91 -14.06 -5.47
C PRO A 227 10.66 -12.79 -5.88
N LYS A 228 9.95 -11.72 -6.24
CA LYS A 228 10.47 -10.40 -6.61
C LYS A 228 9.64 -9.33 -5.91
N THR A 229 10.27 -8.20 -5.52
CA THR A 229 9.62 -7.09 -4.81
C THR A 229 10.15 -5.74 -5.25
N ASN A 230 10.67 -5.65 -6.47
CA ASN A 230 11.35 -4.44 -6.95
C ASN A 230 10.38 -3.26 -7.08
N TYR A 231 9.20 -3.50 -7.67
CA TYR A 231 8.18 -2.46 -7.81
C TYR A 231 7.56 -2.08 -6.47
N ILE A 232 7.27 -3.07 -5.61
CA ILE A 232 6.76 -2.79 -4.25
C ILE A 232 7.75 -1.92 -3.47
N LYS A 233 9.05 -2.29 -3.46
CA LYS A 233 10.10 -1.50 -2.80
C LYS A 233 10.17 -0.08 -3.35
N SER A 234 10.10 0.06 -4.67
CA SER A 234 10.10 1.36 -5.34
C SER A 234 8.89 2.21 -4.96
N ILE A 235 7.69 1.63 -4.93
CA ILE A 235 6.45 2.34 -4.59
C ILE A 235 6.45 2.77 -3.11
N VAL A 236 6.83 1.89 -2.20
CA VAL A 236 6.86 2.20 -0.75
C VAL A 236 7.78 3.38 -0.42
N THR A 237 8.85 3.57 -1.18
CA THR A 237 9.81 4.66 -0.99
C THR A 237 9.74 5.74 -2.08
N SER A 238 8.72 5.71 -2.93
CA SER A 238 8.65 6.49 -4.17
C SER A 238 8.86 7.99 -3.94
N GLU A 239 10.02 8.47 -4.34
CA GLU A 239 10.34 9.89 -4.47
C GLU A 239 10.33 10.31 -5.95
N CYS A 240 10.34 9.34 -6.86
CA CYS A 240 10.41 9.53 -8.31
C CYS A 240 9.13 9.10 -9.00
N LYS A 241 8.89 9.66 -10.18
CA LYS A 241 7.84 9.21 -11.08
C LYS A 241 8.20 7.86 -11.67
N MET A 242 7.19 7.03 -11.94
CA MET A 242 7.32 5.75 -12.64
C MET A 242 6.34 5.67 -13.81
N ASP A 243 6.63 4.73 -14.73
CA ASP A 243 5.79 4.53 -15.91
C ASP A 243 4.42 3.98 -15.54
N MET A 244 3.38 4.65 -16.03
CA MET A 244 1.99 4.23 -15.94
C MET A 244 1.51 3.79 -17.32
N GLU A 245 0.98 2.58 -17.41
CA GLU A 245 0.42 2.03 -18.63
C GLU A 245 -1.03 1.67 -18.43
N ARG A 246 -1.91 2.24 -19.26
CA ARG A 246 -3.33 1.95 -19.33
C ARG A 246 -3.68 1.43 -20.72
N LYS A 247 -4.68 0.54 -20.83
CA LYS A 247 -5.12 0.03 -22.14
C LYS A 247 -5.61 1.18 -23.04
N GLY A 248 -5.08 1.25 -24.24
CA GLY A 248 -5.49 2.25 -25.23
C GLY A 248 -4.98 3.68 -24.96
N VAL A 249 -4.12 3.87 -23.96
CA VAL A 249 -3.52 5.17 -23.62
C VAL A 249 -2.00 5.08 -23.71
N GLN A 250 -1.36 6.09 -24.31
CA GLN A 250 0.10 6.18 -24.31
C GLN A 250 0.63 6.21 -22.87
N SER A 251 1.73 5.49 -22.61
CA SER A 251 2.38 5.49 -21.31
C SER A 251 2.82 6.90 -20.90
N TYR A 252 2.73 7.18 -19.62
CA TYR A 252 3.12 8.47 -19.05
C TYR A 252 3.75 8.28 -17.67
N GLN A 253 4.43 9.31 -17.17
CA GLN A 253 5.10 9.30 -15.88
C GLN A 253 4.18 9.87 -14.79
N SER A 254 3.97 9.12 -13.70
CA SER A 254 3.25 9.57 -12.51
C SER A 254 3.95 9.12 -11.22
N GLN A 255 3.78 9.89 -10.16
CA GLN A 255 4.27 9.55 -8.84
C GLN A 255 3.18 8.78 -8.08
N LEU A 256 3.51 7.59 -7.60
CA LEU A 256 2.66 6.84 -6.68
C LEU A 256 3.02 7.17 -5.24
N TYR A 257 1.99 7.37 -4.42
CA TYR A 257 2.11 7.59 -2.98
C TYR A 257 1.27 6.62 -2.16
N VAL A 258 0.84 5.53 -2.78
CA VAL A 258 0.03 4.48 -2.17
C VAL A 258 0.83 3.73 -1.10
N ARG A 259 0.18 3.41 0.02
CA ARG A 259 0.69 2.49 1.05
C ARG A 259 0.08 1.12 0.87
N PHE A 260 0.73 0.09 1.40
CA PHE A 260 0.26 -1.29 1.34
C PHE A 260 -0.10 -1.78 2.73
N LEU A 261 -1.33 -2.26 2.88
CA LEU A 261 -1.83 -2.99 4.04
C LEU A 261 -2.18 -4.40 3.59
N CYS A 262 -1.46 -5.39 4.10
CA CYS A 262 -1.63 -6.78 3.69
C CYS A 262 -2.07 -7.62 4.89
N PHE A 263 -3.14 -8.40 4.70
CA PHE A 263 -3.57 -9.39 5.68
C PHE A 263 -3.14 -10.77 5.22
N GLY A 264 -2.40 -11.46 6.07
CA GLY A 264 -1.90 -12.80 5.78
C GLY A 264 -2.39 -13.83 6.79
N ASN A 265 -2.52 -15.06 6.34
CA ASN A 265 -2.83 -16.22 7.16
C ASN A 265 -1.64 -17.17 7.13
N GLY A 266 -1.18 -17.64 8.32
CA GLY A 266 -0.10 -18.60 8.41
C GLY A 266 1.07 -18.17 9.29
N ALA A 267 2.20 -18.87 9.16
CA ALA A 267 3.38 -18.60 9.94
C ALA A 267 4.22 -17.46 9.35
N LEU A 268 4.84 -16.65 10.22
CA LEU A 268 5.78 -15.60 9.81
C LEU A 268 6.93 -16.14 8.95
N THR A 269 7.27 -17.39 9.12
CA THR A 269 8.32 -18.10 8.39
C THR A 269 8.01 -18.32 6.90
N ALA A 270 6.75 -18.12 6.48
CA ALA A 270 6.34 -18.25 5.09
C ALA A 270 6.61 -17.00 4.23
N LEU A 271 7.06 -15.89 4.81
CA LEU A 271 7.39 -14.65 4.07
C LEU A 271 8.75 -14.78 3.38
N HIS A 272 8.75 -14.89 2.06
CA HIS A 272 9.92 -15.33 1.26
C HIS A 272 10.72 -14.24 0.52
N ASP A 273 10.63 -12.96 0.82
CA ASP A 273 11.60 -12.02 0.23
C ASP A 273 12.87 -11.93 1.10
N LYS A 274 14.00 -12.20 0.47
CA LYS A 274 15.33 -12.38 1.07
C LYS A 274 16.20 -11.12 1.04
N SER A 275 15.63 -9.93 0.76
CA SER A 275 16.43 -8.71 0.66
C SER A 275 16.25 -7.79 1.87
N ASP A 276 17.35 -7.32 2.47
CA ASP A 276 17.32 -6.31 3.55
C ASP A 276 16.54 -5.04 3.15
N GLY A 277 16.58 -4.72 1.85
CA GLY A 277 15.82 -3.61 1.29
C GLY A 277 14.31 -3.78 1.44
N PHE A 278 13.78 -5.00 1.41
CA PHE A 278 12.36 -5.26 1.61
C PHE A 278 12.00 -5.30 3.10
N PHE A 279 12.81 -5.96 3.93
CA PHE A 279 12.57 -6.04 5.37
C PHE A 279 12.47 -4.70 6.05
N ARG A 280 13.39 -3.77 5.77
CA ARG A 280 13.37 -2.43 6.38
C ARG A 280 12.11 -1.62 6.05
N ARG A 281 11.35 -2.00 5.01
CA ARG A 281 10.12 -1.34 4.57
C ARG A 281 8.86 -1.94 5.15
N GLN A 282 8.98 -3.01 5.94
CA GLN A 282 7.86 -3.71 6.53
C GLN A 282 7.66 -3.33 7.99
N ILE A 283 6.40 -3.34 8.41
CA ILE A 283 5.97 -3.47 9.79
C ILE A 283 5.16 -4.75 9.83
N VAL A 284 5.52 -5.68 10.70
CA VAL A 284 4.83 -6.95 10.83
C VAL A 284 4.20 -7.05 12.21
N LEU A 285 2.88 -6.95 12.25
CA LEU A 285 2.06 -7.16 13.43
C LEU A 285 1.43 -8.55 13.38
N THR A 286 1.23 -9.14 14.55
CA THR A 286 0.53 -10.42 14.69
C THR A 286 -0.73 -10.26 15.53
N THR A 287 -1.79 -10.96 15.10
CA THR A 287 -3.03 -10.99 15.90
C THR A 287 -2.86 -11.85 17.14
N LYS A 288 -3.67 -11.56 18.15
CA LYS A 288 -3.93 -12.50 19.23
C LYS A 288 -4.65 -13.74 18.71
N ASP A 289 -4.48 -14.85 19.40
CA ASP A 289 -5.25 -16.05 19.11
C ASP A 289 -6.75 -15.79 19.37
N ARG A 290 -7.58 -16.31 18.48
CA ARG A 290 -9.03 -16.26 18.66
C ARG A 290 -9.41 -17.00 19.94
N PRO A 291 -10.12 -16.36 20.90
CA PRO A 291 -10.58 -17.05 22.11
C PRO A 291 -11.46 -18.24 21.77
N ALA A 292 -11.27 -19.35 22.49
CA ALA A 292 -12.14 -20.51 22.37
C ALA A 292 -13.59 -20.11 22.70
N GLY A 293 -14.55 -20.55 21.87
CA GLY A 293 -15.97 -20.24 22.07
C GLY A 293 -16.41 -18.83 21.66
N ARG A 294 -15.54 -18.01 21.08
CA ARG A 294 -15.95 -16.70 20.53
C ARG A 294 -17.03 -16.88 19.46
N VAL A 295 -18.17 -16.25 19.69
CA VAL A 295 -19.25 -16.12 18.69
C VAL A 295 -18.99 -14.89 17.83
N ASP A 296 -19.02 -15.08 16.51
CA ASP A 296 -18.86 -13.97 15.58
C ASP A 296 -20.10 -13.08 15.56
N ASP A 297 -19.89 -11.77 15.66
CA ASP A 297 -20.94 -10.78 15.52
C ASP A 297 -21.07 -10.41 14.01
N PRO A 298 -22.14 -10.83 13.31
CA PRO A 298 -22.33 -10.52 11.90
C PRO A 298 -22.52 -9.02 11.64
N PHE A 299 -22.94 -8.25 12.66
CA PHE A 299 -23.18 -6.81 12.59
C PHE A 299 -21.99 -5.98 13.12
N LEU A 300 -20.85 -6.60 13.38
CA LEU A 300 -19.68 -5.89 13.93
C LEU A 300 -19.28 -4.72 13.02
N VAL A 301 -19.22 -4.93 11.71
CA VAL A 301 -18.83 -3.88 10.75
C VAL A 301 -19.79 -2.71 10.83
N ASP A 302 -21.11 -2.95 10.83
CA ASP A 302 -22.10 -1.88 10.92
C ASP A 302 -21.96 -1.06 12.21
N LYS A 303 -21.63 -1.72 13.32
CA LYS A 303 -21.35 -1.06 14.60
C LYS A 303 -20.10 -0.19 14.54
N LEU A 304 -19.05 -0.68 13.90
CA LEU A 304 -17.80 0.06 13.70
C LEU A 304 -18.00 1.26 12.77
N LEU A 305 -18.75 1.09 11.67
CA LEU A 305 -19.02 2.16 10.71
C LEU A 305 -19.84 3.34 11.29
N ARG A 306 -20.64 3.08 12.33
CA ARG A 306 -21.34 4.16 13.08
C ARG A 306 -20.36 5.06 13.85
N GLU A 307 -19.17 4.60 14.14
CA GLU A 307 -18.12 5.33 14.85
C GLU A 307 -17.08 5.97 13.90
N LYS A 308 -17.34 6.00 12.57
CA LYS A 308 -16.34 6.37 11.56
C LYS A 308 -15.69 7.75 11.79
N GLU A 309 -16.42 8.74 12.26
CA GLU A 309 -15.87 10.08 12.55
C GLU A 309 -14.90 10.03 13.75
N GLY A 310 -15.25 9.31 14.80
CA GLY A 310 -14.36 9.07 15.94
C GLY A 310 -13.13 8.24 15.56
N ILE A 311 -13.29 7.25 14.66
CA ILE A 311 -12.16 6.46 14.13
C ILE A 311 -11.24 7.35 13.28
N PHE A 312 -11.81 8.29 12.51
CA PHE A 312 -11.03 9.27 11.76
C PHE A 312 -10.18 10.14 12.69
N LEU A 313 -10.76 10.69 13.77
CA LEU A 313 -10.01 11.45 14.78
C LEU A 313 -8.91 10.60 15.42
N TRP A 314 -9.21 9.34 15.75
CA TRP A 314 -8.21 8.40 16.28
C TRP A 314 -7.05 8.18 15.28
N CYS A 315 -7.34 8.08 13.97
CA CYS A 315 -6.31 8.01 12.93
C CYS A 315 -5.51 9.32 12.83
N LEU A 316 -6.17 10.49 12.96
CA LEU A 316 -5.49 11.79 12.98
C LEU A 316 -4.50 11.91 14.13
N ASP A 317 -4.87 11.45 15.33
CA ASP A 317 -3.95 11.43 16.48
C ASP A 317 -2.71 10.61 16.20
N GLY A 318 -2.88 9.44 15.55
CA GLY A 318 -1.76 8.61 15.10
C GLY A 318 -0.88 9.31 14.07
N LEU A 319 -1.49 10.02 13.11
CA LEU A 319 -0.78 10.78 12.09
C LEU A 319 0.04 11.95 12.71
N HIS A 320 -0.56 12.69 13.62
CA HIS A 320 0.12 13.79 14.31
C HIS A 320 1.31 13.28 15.13
N ARG A 321 1.16 12.16 15.83
CA ARG A 321 2.25 11.52 16.55
C ARG A 321 3.37 11.08 15.61
N LEU A 322 3.03 10.45 14.48
CA LEU A 322 4.00 10.01 13.48
C LEU A 322 4.78 11.19 12.86
N ILE A 323 4.08 12.29 12.52
CA ILE A 323 4.71 13.50 11.99
C ILE A 323 5.61 14.13 13.05
N GLY A 324 5.14 14.24 14.28
CA GLY A 324 5.93 14.76 15.41
C GLY A 324 7.18 13.94 15.69
N ASN A 325 7.16 12.64 15.35
CA ASN A 325 8.30 11.73 15.43
C ASN A 325 9.06 11.59 14.08
N ASN A 326 9.01 12.61 13.21
CA ASN A 326 9.71 12.63 11.92
C ASN A 326 9.44 11.38 11.05
N TYR A 327 8.21 10.92 11.01
CA TYR A 327 7.77 9.70 10.29
C TYR A 327 8.43 8.39 10.76
N GLN A 328 8.96 8.36 11.99
CA GLN A 328 9.44 7.16 12.62
C GLN A 328 8.31 6.50 13.42
N PHE A 329 7.92 5.31 13.02
CA PHE A 329 6.84 4.57 13.66
C PHE A 329 7.22 4.07 15.07
N SER A 330 6.25 4.09 15.96
CA SER A 330 6.32 3.45 17.28
C SER A 330 6.27 1.93 17.12
N ILE A 331 7.43 1.29 16.99
CA ILE A 331 7.52 -0.17 16.78
C ILE A 331 7.63 -0.86 18.14
N SER A 332 6.69 -1.76 18.46
CA SER A 332 6.70 -2.55 19.70
C SER A 332 7.87 -3.53 19.76
N GLY A 333 8.17 -4.04 20.95
CA GLY A 333 9.12 -5.15 21.14
C GLY A 333 8.69 -6.38 20.33
N LYS A 334 7.39 -6.72 20.39
CA LYS A 334 6.81 -7.85 19.65
C LYS A 334 6.93 -7.69 18.14
N ALA A 335 6.63 -6.52 17.60
CA ALA A 335 6.78 -6.25 16.16
C ALA A 335 8.25 -6.37 15.70
N ARG A 336 9.22 -5.99 16.55
CA ARG A 336 10.65 -6.22 16.28
C ARG A 336 11.00 -7.71 16.26
N GLU A 337 10.53 -8.49 17.23
CA GLU A 337 10.71 -9.95 17.26
C GLU A 337 10.10 -10.62 16.03
N ASN A 338 8.89 -10.19 15.61
CA ASN A 338 8.26 -10.68 14.38
C ASN A 338 9.16 -10.44 13.17
N MET A 339 9.72 -9.24 13.03
CA MET A 339 10.64 -8.90 11.95
C MET A 339 11.93 -9.72 11.98
N GLU A 340 12.51 -9.95 13.15
CA GLU A 340 13.68 -10.82 13.30
C GLU A 340 13.35 -12.28 12.93
N THR A 341 12.18 -12.77 13.31
CA THR A 341 11.70 -14.10 12.92
C THR A 341 11.56 -14.21 11.40
N VAL A 342 10.95 -13.20 10.74
CA VAL A 342 10.83 -13.14 9.27
C VAL A 342 12.21 -13.13 8.60
N LYS A 343 13.15 -12.34 9.11
CA LYS A 343 14.53 -12.30 8.57
C LYS A 343 15.25 -13.62 8.72
N ARG A 344 15.18 -14.25 9.89
CA ARG A 344 15.84 -15.56 10.14
C ARG A 344 15.28 -16.63 9.21
N SER A 345 13.96 -16.77 9.15
CA SER A 345 13.32 -17.79 8.32
C SER A 345 13.48 -17.57 6.81
N SER A 346 13.66 -16.32 6.38
CA SER A 346 13.93 -16.01 4.97
C SER A 346 15.41 -16.19 4.58
N ASN A 347 16.30 -16.33 5.54
CA ASN A 347 17.73 -16.53 5.32
C ASN A 347 18.22 -17.77 6.09
N ASN A 348 17.98 -18.94 5.52
CA ASN A 348 18.41 -20.22 6.08
C ASN A 348 19.94 -20.36 6.22
N VAL A 349 20.73 -19.45 5.63
CA VAL A 349 22.17 -19.35 5.90
C VAL A 349 22.41 -18.96 7.36
N ILE A 350 21.61 -18.06 7.93
CA ILE A 350 21.74 -17.67 9.35
C ILE A 350 21.47 -18.86 10.26
N GLU A 351 20.44 -19.65 9.97
CA GLU A 351 20.15 -20.88 10.72
C GLU A 351 21.29 -21.88 10.63
N PHE A 352 21.83 -22.08 9.42
CA PHE A 352 23.02 -22.91 9.22
C PHE A 352 24.20 -22.40 10.04
N LEU A 353 24.51 -21.11 10.02
CA LEU A 353 25.63 -20.53 10.75
C LEU A 353 25.48 -20.65 12.29
N GLN A 354 24.24 -20.83 12.78
CA GLN A 354 23.94 -21.05 14.19
C GLN A 354 23.76 -22.54 14.55
N SER A 355 23.77 -23.43 13.55
CA SER A 355 23.59 -24.87 13.74
C SER A 355 24.88 -25.52 14.21
N GLU A 356 24.81 -26.31 15.25
CA GLU A 356 25.91 -27.18 15.68
C GLU A 356 26.07 -28.38 14.74
N GLY A 357 27.32 -28.86 14.60
CA GLY A 357 27.61 -30.11 13.88
C GLY A 357 28.00 -29.97 12.41
N TYR A 358 27.88 -28.80 11.79
CA TYR A 358 28.30 -28.57 10.39
C TYR A 358 29.49 -27.62 10.26
N ILE A 359 29.51 -26.60 11.11
CA ILE A 359 30.60 -25.63 11.23
C ILE A 359 30.84 -25.28 12.70
N ARG A 360 32.05 -24.75 12.98
CA ARG A 360 32.37 -24.13 14.28
C ARG A 360 33.16 -22.86 14.05
N PHE A 361 32.88 -21.84 14.85
CA PHE A 361 33.67 -20.61 14.87
C PHE A 361 34.83 -20.78 15.87
N ARG A 362 36.05 -20.69 15.35
CA ARG A 362 37.30 -20.91 16.11
C ARG A 362 38.44 -20.10 15.52
N ALA A 363 39.04 -19.25 16.31
CA ALA A 363 40.03 -18.25 15.87
C ALA A 363 41.22 -18.83 15.09
N ASP A 364 41.68 -20.06 15.45
CA ASP A 364 42.85 -20.69 14.85
C ASP A 364 42.51 -21.60 13.65
N SER A 365 41.30 -21.49 13.12
CA SER A 365 40.84 -22.34 12.02
C SER A 365 40.57 -21.53 10.75
N GLU A 366 40.57 -22.23 9.63
CA GLU A 366 40.22 -21.64 8.34
C GLU A 366 39.46 -22.65 7.47
N ALA A 367 38.53 -22.13 6.66
CA ALA A 367 37.81 -22.97 5.71
C ALA A 367 37.63 -22.27 4.38
N SER A 368 37.74 -23.05 3.28
CA SER A 368 37.46 -22.51 1.95
C SER A 368 35.97 -22.22 1.76
N SER A 369 35.63 -21.18 0.99
CA SER A 369 34.25 -20.88 0.63
C SER A 369 33.50 -22.07 0.03
N LYS A 370 34.23 -22.96 -0.70
CA LYS A 370 33.68 -24.19 -1.26
C LYS A 370 33.30 -25.19 -0.16
N ALA A 371 34.19 -25.44 0.80
CA ALA A 371 33.92 -26.36 1.92
C ALA A 371 32.75 -25.88 2.80
N ILE A 372 32.69 -24.57 3.08
CA ILE A 372 31.57 -23.96 3.81
C ILE A 372 30.26 -24.17 3.05
N TYR A 373 30.28 -23.99 1.73
CA TYR A 373 29.08 -24.16 0.91
C TYR A 373 28.65 -25.63 0.84
N GLU A 374 29.57 -26.57 0.77
CA GLU A 374 29.26 -28.00 0.83
C GLU A 374 28.64 -28.41 2.19
N ALA A 375 29.17 -27.86 3.30
CA ALA A 375 28.58 -28.04 4.62
C ALA A 375 27.17 -27.46 4.71
N TYR A 376 26.95 -26.29 4.13
CA TYR A 376 25.65 -25.66 4.06
C TYR A 376 24.65 -26.47 3.21
N THR A 377 25.06 -27.00 2.08
CA THR A 377 24.21 -27.84 1.21
C THR A 377 23.75 -29.08 1.97
N ARG A 378 24.70 -29.73 2.66
CA ARG A 378 24.40 -30.87 3.54
C ARG A 378 23.39 -30.54 4.63
N TRP A 379 23.60 -29.42 5.33
CA TRP A 379 22.63 -28.93 6.32
C TRP A 379 21.25 -28.68 5.70
N CYS A 380 21.19 -28.12 4.49
CA CYS A 380 19.92 -27.93 3.78
C CYS A 380 19.22 -29.25 3.48
N ASP A 381 19.96 -30.26 3.01
CA ASP A 381 19.39 -31.58 2.72
C ASP A 381 18.85 -32.26 4.00
N ASP A 382 19.62 -32.20 5.10
CA ASP A 382 19.22 -32.77 6.39
C ASP A 382 18.01 -32.09 7.03
N ASN A 383 17.79 -30.79 6.71
CA ASN A 383 16.67 -29.99 7.23
C ASN A 383 15.55 -29.76 6.19
N ALA A 384 15.55 -30.50 5.08
CA ALA A 384 14.55 -30.36 3.98
C ALA A 384 14.43 -28.91 3.45
N GLN A 385 15.55 -28.18 3.40
CA GLN A 385 15.62 -26.80 2.93
C GLN A 385 16.21 -26.72 1.52
N LYS A 386 15.84 -25.68 0.76
CA LYS A 386 16.49 -25.42 -0.53
C LYS A 386 17.74 -24.57 -0.34
N PRO A 387 18.91 -25.02 -0.84
CA PRO A 387 20.13 -24.24 -0.70
C PRO A 387 20.10 -22.95 -1.51
N MET A 388 20.61 -21.87 -0.91
CA MET A 388 20.91 -20.62 -1.60
C MET A 388 22.22 -20.76 -2.39
N SER A 389 22.54 -19.74 -3.21
CA SER A 389 23.80 -19.74 -3.97
C SER A 389 25.04 -19.62 -3.06
N ALA A 390 26.17 -20.17 -3.50
CA ALA A 390 27.45 -20.06 -2.79
C ALA A 390 27.86 -18.60 -2.51
N ASN A 391 27.57 -17.70 -3.46
CA ASN A 391 27.84 -16.28 -3.28
C ASN A 391 27.03 -15.68 -2.12
N ARG A 392 25.78 -16.13 -1.89
CA ARG A 392 24.97 -15.64 -0.78
C ARG A 392 25.54 -16.07 0.56
N VAL A 393 25.97 -17.32 0.70
CA VAL A 393 26.62 -17.84 1.92
C VAL A 393 27.89 -17.06 2.24
N SER A 394 28.76 -16.87 1.24
CA SER A 394 29.98 -16.09 1.41
C SER A 394 29.72 -14.62 1.74
N SER A 395 28.70 -14.02 1.12
CA SER A 395 28.32 -12.62 1.41
C SER A 395 27.76 -12.45 2.80
N GLU A 396 27.00 -13.41 3.31
CA GLU A 396 26.46 -13.37 4.67
C GLU A 396 27.56 -13.39 5.73
N LEU A 397 28.55 -14.27 5.56
CA LEU A 397 29.73 -14.30 6.42
C LEU A 397 30.54 -13.01 6.34
N ALA A 398 30.81 -12.50 5.13
CA ALA A 398 31.59 -11.29 4.93
C ALA A 398 30.90 -10.01 5.45
N GLN A 399 29.57 -9.94 5.40
CA GLN A 399 28.81 -8.83 5.97
C GLN A 399 28.74 -8.84 7.50
N ASN A 400 28.94 -10.01 8.11
CA ASN A 400 28.80 -10.22 9.55
C ASN A 400 30.13 -10.70 10.19
N GLU A 401 31.29 -10.33 9.62
CA GLU A 401 32.62 -10.72 10.10
C GLU A 401 32.80 -10.50 11.60
N ARG A 402 32.39 -9.33 12.11
CA ARG A 402 32.48 -9.00 13.53
C ARG A 402 31.57 -9.85 14.42
N LEU A 403 30.38 -10.20 13.91
CA LEU A 403 29.39 -10.99 14.67
C LEU A 403 29.88 -12.42 14.88
N TYR A 404 30.47 -13.00 13.85
CA TYR A 404 30.96 -14.39 13.87
C TYR A 404 32.45 -14.49 14.18
N ASN A 405 33.14 -13.36 14.33
CA ASN A 405 34.59 -13.29 14.53
C ASN A 405 35.36 -14.04 13.44
N VAL A 406 35.01 -13.78 12.19
CA VAL A 406 35.62 -14.35 11.00
C VAL A 406 36.22 -13.25 10.12
N GLU A 407 37.15 -13.59 9.27
CA GLU A 407 37.78 -12.67 8.31
C GLU A 407 37.84 -13.31 6.91
N ALA A 408 37.34 -12.61 5.89
CA ALA A 408 37.39 -13.05 4.52
C ALA A 408 38.81 -12.94 3.98
N THR A 409 39.29 -14.00 3.35
CA THR A 409 40.67 -14.05 2.81
C THR A 409 40.74 -14.87 1.51
N ASN A 410 41.74 -14.56 0.69
CA ASN A 410 42.07 -15.35 -0.51
C ASN A 410 43.20 -16.38 -0.25
N ASN A 411 43.64 -16.55 0.99
CA ASN A 411 44.84 -17.29 1.36
C ASN A 411 44.55 -18.54 2.21
N VAL A 412 43.33 -19.07 2.21
CA VAL A 412 43.02 -20.34 2.88
C VAL A 412 43.74 -21.50 2.22
N HIS A 413 44.38 -22.37 3.00
CA HIS A 413 45.07 -23.54 2.52
C HIS A 413 44.12 -24.73 2.34
N ALA A 414 43.83 -25.10 1.10
CA ALA A 414 43.00 -26.27 0.80
C ALA A 414 43.58 -27.07 -0.37
N GLY A 415 43.81 -28.38 -0.17
CA GLY A 415 44.30 -29.27 -1.20
C GLY A 415 45.68 -28.87 -1.78
N GLY A 416 46.55 -28.27 -0.95
CA GLY A 416 47.89 -27.82 -1.39
C GLY A 416 47.92 -26.51 -2.19
N LYS A 417 46.77 -25.82 -2.29
CA LYS A 417 46.62 -24.51 -2.99
C LYS A 417 46.02 -23.45 -2.07
N ARG A 418 46.32 -22.19 -2.37
CA ARG A 418 45.65 -21.05 -1.75
C ARG A 418 44.35 -20.77 -2.47
N VAL A 419 43.25 -20.69 -1.73
CA VAL A 419 41.92 -20.49 -2.27
C VAL A 419 41.19 -19.45 -1.44
N ARG A 420 40.09 -18.91 -1.96
CA ARG A 420 39.20 -17.98 -1.25
C ARG A 420 38.46 -18.70 -0.15
N GLY A 421 38.34 -18.06 1.03
CA GLY A 421 37.60 -18.58 2.17
C GLY A 421 37.61 -17.61 3.32
N PHE A 422 37.51 -18.16 4.54
CA PHE A 422 37.44 -17.40 5.78
C PHE A 422 38.37 -17.99 6.83
N VAL A 423 39.03 -17.14 7.59
CA VAL A 423 39.67 -17.45 8.85
C VAL A 423 38.69 -17.32 9.99
N GLY A 424 38.82 -18.05 11.06
CA GLY A 424 37.93 -18.03 12.20
C GLY A 424 36.77 -19.02 12.13
N ILE A 425 36.76 -19.93 11.14
CA ILE A 425 35.72 -20.92 10.93
C ILE A 425 36.30 -22.25 10.51
N GLU A 426 35.80 -23.35 11.04
CA GLU A 426 36.11 -24.73 10.59
C GLU A 426 34.83 -25.45 10.13
N VAL A 427 34.94 -26.28 9.13
CA VAL A 427 33.87 -27.20 8.71
C VAL A 427 34.01 -28.50 9.51
N VAL A 428 32.92 -28.89 10.17
CA VAL A 428 32.82 -30.15 10.88
C VAL A 428 32.43 -31.25 9.90
N ASN A 429 33.32 -32.24 9.69
CA ASN A 429 32.96 -33.42 8.92
C ASN A 429 32.17 -34.37 9.85
N PRO A 430 30.98 -34.87 9.44
CA PRO A 430 30.31 -35.91 10.20
C PRO A 430 31.24 -37.12 10.26
N LEU A 431 31.33 -37.72 11.45
CA LEU A 431 32.01 -39.00 11.57
C LEU A 431 31.34 -39.98 10.60
N PRO A 432 32.13 -40.78 9.83
CA PRO A 432 31.54 -41.84 9.04
C PRO A 432 30.85 -42.80 10.01
N TYR A 433 29.57 -43.07 9.81
CA TYR A 433 28.83 -44.11 10.51
C TYR A 433 29.33 -45.48 10.04
#